data_2330fdf5c4a12784ea759cbb23424a3d
#
_entry.id   2330fdf5c4a12784ea759cbb23424a3d
#
_cell.length_a   1.000
_cell.length_b   1.000
_cell.length_c   1.000
_cell.angle_alpha   90.00
_cell.angle_beta   90.00
_cell.angle_gamma   90.00
#
_symmetry.space_group_name_H-M   'P 1'
#
loop_
_entity.id
_entity.type
_entity.pdbx_description
1 polymer ?
#
loop_
_entity_poly.entity_id
_entity_poly.type
_entity_poly.pdbx_seq_one_letter_code
_entity_poly.pdbx_strand_id
1 'polypeptide(L)'
;MTSNEKLALITEAADELKAERIETLDIRAKSSVADYFVVCSGTSDRHVQSIAERVAEKMTVQKSRPFRVEGERSGWVLQDYGDVVLHVMRDEQREFYDLEALWESMQPDPNLA
;
A
#
# COMPACT_ATOMS: atom_id res chain seq x y z
N MET A 1 14.91 -2.64 -7.80
CA MET A 1 14.26 -3.62 -6.89
C MET A 1 13.22 -4.43 -7.66
N THR A 2 13.13 -5.71 -7.38
CA THR A 2 12.04 -6.54 -7.89
C THR A 2 10.76 -6.27 -7.08
N SER A 3 9.61 -6.71 -7.60
CA SER A 3 8.35 -6.60 -6.86
C SER A 3 8.43 -7.28 -5.50
N ASN A 4 9.03 -8.48 -5.44
CA ASN A 4 9.17 -9.21 -4.17
C ASN A 4 10.06 -8.47 -3.17
N GLU A 5 11.13 -7.84 -3.64
CA GLU A 5 11.98 -7.03 -2.79
C GLU A 5 11.26 -5.80 -2.26
N LYS A 6 10.47 -5.15 -3.10
CA LYS A 6 9.63 -4.00 -2.68
C LYS A 6 8.63 -4.44 -1.63
N LEU A 7 7.92 -5.55 -1.85
CA LEU A 7 6.95 -6.07 -0.90
C LEU A 7 7.59 -6.35 0.46
N ALA A 8 8.74 -7.01 0.47
CA ALA A 8 9.44 -7.33 1.70
C ALA A 8 9.84 -6.07 2.47
N LEU A 9 10.42 -5.10 1.78
CA LEU A 9 10.90 -3.87 2.43
C LEU A 9 9.72 -3.01 2.93
N ILE A 10 8.67 -2.88 2.13
CA ILE A 10 7.49 -2.10 2.50
C ILE A 10 6.81 -2.70 3.74
N THR A 11 6.58 -4.01 3.74
CA THR A 11 5.92 -4.66 4.87
C THR A 11 6.78 -4.63 6.13
N GLU A 12 8.08 -4.82 6.00
CA GLU A 12 9.02 -4.73 7.11
C GLU A 12 9.05 -3.32 7.71
N ALA A 13 9.13 -2.30 6.87
CA ALA A 13 9.16 -0.91 7.33
C ALA A 13 7.84 -0.53 8.02
N ALA A 14 6.71 -0.96 7.48
CA ALA A 14 5.41 -0.71 8.10
C ALA A 14 5.31 -1.40 9.46
N ASP A 15 5.81 -2.62 9.58
CA ASP A 15 5.81 -3.37 10.83
C ASP A 15 6.68 -2.71 11.90
N GLU A 16 7.78 -2.08 11.52
CA GLU A 16 8.64 -1.34 12.46
C GLU A 16 7.85 -0.28 13.23
N LEU A 17 6.88 0.34 12.60
CA LEU A 17 6.01 1.35 13.21
C LEU A 17 4.70 0.76 13.73
N LYS A 18 4.63 -0.55 13.86
CA LYS A 18 3.47 -1.25 14.42
C LYS A 18 2.19 -1.03 13.61
N ALA A 19 2.32 -0.95 12.29
CA ALA A 19 1.15 -0.95 11.42
C ALA A 19 0.34 -2.23 11.67
N GLU A 20 -0.97 -2.11 11.68
CA GLU A 20 -1.87 -3.22 11.95
C GLU A 20 -2.43 -3.79 10.65
N ARG A 21 -2.78 -5.08 10.68
CA ARG A 21 -3.45 -5.75 9.57
C ARG A 21 -2.73 -5.52 8.24
N ILE A 22 -1.42 -5.78 8.21
CA ILE A 22 -0.62 -5.64 6.99
C ILE A 22 -0.97 -6.79 6.06
N GLU A 23 -1.57 -6.48 4.92
CA GLU A 23 -1.97 -7.48 3.93
C GLU A 23 -1.42 -7.12 2.56
N THR A 24 -1.02 -8.14 1.82
CA THR A 24 -0.57 -8.01 0.43
C THR A 24 -1.63 -8.63 -0.47
N LEU A 25 -2.12 -7.85 -1.43
CA LEU A 25 -3.12 -8.28 -2.40
C LEU A 25 -2.46 -8.41 -3.77
N ASP A 26 -2.56 -9.59 -4.35
CA ASP A 26 -2.12 -9.82 -5.74
C ASP A 26 -3.24 -9.35 -6.67
N ILE A 27 -2.98 -8.27 -7.40
CA ILE A 27 -3.98 -7.66 -8.26
C ILE A 27 -3.70 -7.88 -9.75
N ARG A 28 -2.73 -8.71 -10.07
CA ARG A 28 -2.29 -8.90 -11.46
C ARG A 28 -3.40 -9.39 -12.38
N ALA A 29 -4.32 -10.21 -11.87
CA ALA A 29 -5.43 -10.74 -12.66
C ALA A 29 -6.58 -9.73 -12.83
N LYS A 30 -6.59 -8.62 -12.09
CA LYS A 30 -7.71 -7.68 -12.04
C LYS A 30 -7.34 -6.26 -12.44
N SER A 31 -6.07 -5.98 -12.62
CA SER A 31 -5.61 -4.64 -12.97
C SER A 31 -4.35 -4.70 -13.82
N SER A 32 -4.25 -3.77 -14.77
CA SER A 32 -3.03 -3.54 -15.53
C SER A 32 -2.19 -2.40 -14.93
N VAL A 33 -2.67 -1.78 -13.85
CA VAL A 33 -2.02 -0.59 -13.26
C VAL A 33 -0.87 -0.97 -12.34
N ALA A 34 -1.04 -2.03 -11.55
CA ALA A 34 -0.02 -2.49 -10.63
C ALA A 34 -0.12 -4.01 -10.46
N ASP A 35 0.92 -4.60 -9.87
CA ASP A 35 0.94 -6.04 -9.61
C ASP A 35 0.40 -6.37 -8.24
N TYR A 36 0.68 -5.51 -7.24
CA TYR A 36 0.32 -5.76 -5.85
C TYR A 36 -0.12 -4.48 -5.16
N PHE A 37 -1.09 -4.63 -4.26
CA PHE A 37 -1.38 -3.63 -3.24
C PHE A 37 -0.85 -4.16 -1.90
N VAL A 38 -0.26 -3.26 -1.11
CA VAL A 38 -0.02 -3.51 0.32
C VAL A 38 -0.98 -2.60 1.07
N VAL A 39 -1.81 -3.17 1.93
CA VAL A 39 -2.78 -2.41 2.71
C VAL A 39 -2.48 -2.63 4.19
N CYS A 40 -2.39 -1.58 4.95
CA CYS A 40 -2.19 -1.66 6.38
C CYS A 40 -2.91 -0.53 7.10
N SER A 41 -3.04 -0.65 8.40
CA SER A 41 -3.80 0.30 9.21
C SER A 41 -2.95 1.00 10.24
N GLY A 42 -3.30 2.26 10.51
CA GLY A 42 -2.77 3.03 11.62
C GLY A 42 -3.89 3.43 12.57
N THR A 43 -3.53 3.72 13.82
CA THR A 43 -4.50 4.02 14.89
C THR A 43 -4.96 5.48 14.91
N SER A 44 -4.27 6.35 14.19
CA SER A 44 -4.58 7.78 14.11
C SER A 44 -4.03 8.32 12.80
N ASP A 45 -4.42 9.55 12.43
CA ASP A 45 -3.86 10.21 11.25
C ASP A 45 -2.36 10.36 11.36
N ARG A 46 -1.87 10.68 12.57
CA ARG A 46 -0.44 10.79 12.82
C ARG A 46 0.29 9.46 12.65
N HIS A 47 -0.30 8.38 13.14
CA HIS A 47 0.27 7.04 13.00
C HIS A 47 0.33 6.63 11.53
N VAL A 48 -0.75 6.88 10.78
CA VAL A 48 -0.80 6.65 9.33
C VAL A 48 0.33 7.40 8.62
N GLN A 49 0.49 8.68 8.93
CA GLN A 49 1.54 9.50 8.33
C GLN A 49 2.94 8.98 8.69
N SER A 50 3.15 8.59 9.93
CA SER A 50 4.44 8.06 10.40
C SER A 50 4.81 6.76 9.69
N ILE A 51 3.84 5.87 9.52
CA ILE A 51 4.05 4.61 8.77
C ILE A 51 4.47 4.93 7.34
N ALA A 52 3.71 5.80 6.68
CA ALA A 52 3.97 6.18 5.29
C ALA A 52 5.37 6.80 5.13
N GLU A 53 5.75 7.69 6.05
CA GLU A 53 7.07 8.32 6.03
C GLU A 53 8.19 7.29 6.22
N ARG A 54 8.03 6.34 7.13
CA ARG A 54 9.03 5.29 7.35
C ARG A 54 9.22 4.43 6.11
N VAL A 55 8.13 4.04 5.46
CA VAL A 55 8.22 3.25 4.24
C VAL A 55 8.92 4.04 3.15
N ALA A 56 8.52 5.30 2.92
CA ALA A 56 9.14 6.13 1.89
C ALA A 56 10.64 6.34 2.16
N GLU A 57 11.02 6.54 3.41
CA GLU A 57 12.42 6.69 3.81
C GLU A 57 13.24 5.44 3.46
N LYS A 58 12.77 4.27 3.83
CA LYS A 58 13.45 3.01 3.55
C LYS A 58 13.55 2.73 2.06
N MET A 59 12.48 2.99 1.33
CA MET A 59 12.47 2.79 -0.12
C MET A 59 13.41 3.77 -0.83
N THR A 60 13.47 5.01 -0.38
CA THR A 60 14.35 6.04 -0.94
C THR A 60 15.82 5.66 -0.75
N VAL A 61 16.18 5.08 0.40
CA VAL A 61 17.55 4.59 0.64
C VAL A 61 17.93 3.54 -0.40
N GLN A 62 16.97 2.74 -0.85
CA GLN A 62 17.18 1.74 -1.90
C GLN A 62 16.99 2.31 -3.31
N LYS A 63 16.95 3.64 -3.44
CA LYS A 63 16.75 4.33 -4.72
C LYS A 63 15.43 3.98 -5.40
N SER A 64 14.41 3.68 -4.61
CA SER A 64 13.07 3.32 -5.07
C SER A 64 12.01 4.20 -4.42
N ARG A 65 12.23 5.51 -4.42
CA ARG A 65 11.24 6.43 -3.87
C ARG A 65 9.92 6.34 -4.65
N PRO A 66 8.77 6.70 -4.03
CA PRO A 66 7.50 6.63 -4.73
C PRO A 66 7.44 7.59 -5.92
N PHE A 67 6.79 7.14 -6.99
CA PHE A 67 6.50 7.99 -8.15
C PHE A 67 5.44 9.02 -7.82
N ARG A 68 4.51 8.67 -6.93
CA ARG A 68 3.38 9.53 -6.56
C ARG A 68 2.99 9.23 -5.12
N VAL A 69 2.64 10.28 -4.39
CA VAL A 69 2.10 10.18 -3.03
C VAL A 69 0.83 11.01 -2.97
N GLU A 70 -0.23 10.44 -2.44
CA GLU A 70 -1.51 11.13 -2.27
C GLU A 70 -2.01 10.96 -0.84
N GLY A 71 -2.76 11.95 -0.37
CA GLY A 71 -3.43 11.89 0.93
C GLY A 71 -2.53 12.13 2.13
N GLU A 72 -1.35 12.75 1.95
CA GLU A 72 -0.49 13.03 3.08
C GLU A 72 -1.24 13.78 4.18
N ARG A 73 -0.99 13.37 5.44
CA ARG A 73 -1.60 13.93 6.63
C ARG A 73 -3.11 13.74 6.72
N SER A 74 -3.63 12.77 5.97
CA SER A 74 -5.02 12.37 6.05
C SER A 74 -5.11 10.96 6.62
N GLY A 75 -6.32 10.47 6.81
CA GLY A 75 -6.55 9.12 7.28
C GLY A 75 -6.33 8.03 6.22
N TRP A 76 -5.85 8.39 5.05
CA TRP A 76 -5.57 7.44 3.97
C TRP A 76 -4.44 7.99 3.10
N VAL A 77 -3.25 7.41 3.23
CA VAL A 77 -2.09 7.80 2.42
C VAL A 77 -1.82 6.70 1.39
N LEU A 78 -1.65 7.10 0.14
CA LEU A 78 -1.30 6.21 -0.96
C LEU A 78 0.12 6.53 -1.42
N GLN A 79 0.95 5.50 -1.60
CA GLN A 79 2.28 5.64 -2.20
C GLN A 79 2.40 4.67 -3.36
N ASP A 80 2.67 5.21 -4.54
CA ASP A 80 2.74 4.45 -5.79
C ASP A 80 4.22 4.17 -6.13
N TYR A 81 4.61 2.90 -6.10
CA TYR A 81 5.95 2.45 -6.46
C TYR A 81 5.98 1.73 -7.82
N GLY A 82 4.96 1.94 -8.63
CA GLY A 82 4.86 1.34 -9.96
C GLY A 82 4.15 -0.01 -9.91
N ASP A 83 4.90 -1.06 -9.71
CA ASP A 83 4.36 -2.43 -9.62
C ASP A 83 3.73 -2.74 -8.25
N VAL A 84 4.05 -1.94 -7.24
CA VAL A 84 3.48 -2.07 -5.90
C VAL A 84 2.91 -0.73 -5.45
N VAL A 85 1.69 -0.72 -4.94
CA VAL A 85 1.05 0.46 -4.39
C VAL A 85 0.74 0.21 -2.93
N LEU A 86 1.21 1.10 -2.06
CA LEU A 86 0.96 1.04 -0.62
C LEU A 86 -0.25 1.89 -0.27
N HIS A 87 -1.16 1.34 0.52
CA HIS A 87 -2.27 2.05 1.13
C HIS A 87 -2.13 1.96 2.65
N VAL A 88 -1.96 3.09 3.30
CA VAL A 88 -1.95 3.18 4.76
C VAL A 88 -3.21 3.92 5.17
N MET A 89 -4.08 3.27 5.94
CA MET A 89 -5.41 3.78 6.25
C MET A 89 -5.69 3.67 7.74
N ARG A 90 -6.51 4.58 8.27
CA ARG A 90 -7.09 4.37 9.58
C ARG A 90 -8.09 3.21 9.48
N ASP A 91 -8.29 2.49 10.59
CA ASP A 91 -9.22 1.36 10.61
C ASP A 91 -10.63 1.75 10.14
N GLU A 92 -11.13 2.92 10.54
CA GLU A 92 -12.46 3.39 10.12
C GLU A 92 -12.55 3.56 8.61
N GLN A 93 -11.49 4.10 8.00
CA GLN A 93 -11.43 4.27 6.55
C GLN A 93 -11.40 2.91 5.85
N ARG A 94 -10.60 1.99 6.39
CA ARG A 94 -10.45 0.67 5.81
C ARG A 94 -11.74 -0.14 5.85
N GLU A 95 -12.47 -0.06 6.97
CA GLU A 95 -13.76 -0.73 7.10
C GLU A 95 -14.83 -0.12 6.19
N PHE A 96 -14.84 1.21 6.10
CA PHE A 96 -15.83 1.92 5.28
C PHE A 96 -15.65 1.62 3.80
N TYR A 97 -14.43 1.65 3.30
CA TYR A 97 -14.15 1.43 1.88
C TYR A 97 -13.94 -0.03 1.52
N ASP A 98 -13.43 -0.84 2.47
CA ASP A 98 -13.20 -2.27 2.32
C ASP A 98 -12.55 -2.63 0.98
N LEU A 99 -11.33 -2.13 0.78
CA LEU A 99 -10.61 -2.33 -0.48
C LEU A 99 -10.42 -3.80 -0.83
N GLU A 100 -10.19 -4.64 0.17
CA GLU A 100 -9.99 -6.08 -0.04
C GLU A 100 -11.23 -6.74 -0.63
N ALA A 101 -12.40 -6.50 -0.03
CA ALA A 101 -13.65 -7.07 -0.53
C ALA A 101 -14.04 -6.48 -1.87
N LEU A 102 -13.90 -5.16 -2.02
CA LEU A 102 -14.16 -4.50 -3.30
C LEU A 102 -13.30 -5.09 -4.39
N TRP A 103 -12.01 -5.27 -4.12
CA TRP A 103 -11.08 -5.81 -5.09
C TRP A 103 -11.42 -7.25 -5.48
N GLU A 104 -11.75 -8.08 -4.49
CA GLU A 104 -12.14 -9.48 -4.73
C GLU A 104 -13.41 -9.58 -5.57
N SER A 105 -14.35 -8.64 -5.44
CA SER A 105 -15.60 -8.63 -6.17
C SER A 105 -15.48 -8.10 -7.60
N MET A 106 -14.37 -7.46 -7.95
CA MET A 106 -14.19 -6.90 -9.29
C MET A 106 -13.98 -7.99 -10.33
N GLN A 107 -14.50 -7.73 -11.52
CA GLN A 107 -14.24 -8.62 -12.65
C GLN A 107 -12.78 -8.51 -13.08
N PRO A 108 -12.16 -9.62 -13.54
CA PRO A 108 -10.82 -9.55 -14.08
C PRO A 108 -10.75 -8.55 -15.24
N ASP A 109 -9.62 -7.83 -15.34
CA ASP A 109 -9.39 -6.89 -16.43
C ASP A 109 -9.29 -7.67 -17.76
N PRO A 110 -10.17 -7.39 -18.75
CA PRO A 110 -10.14 -8.11 -20.01
C PRO A 110 -8.88 -7.86 -20.83
N ASN A 111 -8.10 -6.82 -20.49
CA ASN A 111 -6.84 -6.51 -21.17
C ASN A 111 -5.64 -7.26 -20.57
N LEU A 112 -5.85 -7.99 -19.48
CA LEU A 112 -4.83 -8.85 -18.90
C LEU A 112 -4.97 -10.24 -19.52
N ALA A 113 -4.03 -10.58 -20.33
CA ALA A 113 -4.05 -11.88 -21.00
C ALA A 113 -3.31 -12.94 -20.17
#